data_def49db6fb02fb32fc5054373339ed29
#
_entry.id   def49db6fb02fb32fc5054373339ed29
#
_cell.length_a   1.000
_cell.length_b   1.000
_cell.length_c   1.000
_cell.angle_alpha   90.00
_cell.angle_beta   90.00
_cell.angle_gamma   90.00
#
_symmetry.space_group_name_H-M   'P 1'
#
loop_
_entity.id
_entity.type
_entity.pdbx_description
1 polymer ?
#
loop_
_entity_poly.entity_id
_entity_poly.type
_entity_poly.pdbx_seq_one_letter_code
_entity_poly.pdbx_strand_id
1 'polypeptide(L)'
;LIACYRFMGRRYTILAIIGTIMYSALIDATSFFADFNLIHDPMTAAIMGGILNGIGMGIIYRYNGNTGGLDVIGAIAKKFYNLEMGNVVMGLNTFVLMGAAYMFNLELAVLTFISSYVSAFVTNKVVVGLNQRKAITIVTVRPKQMAGVIMRYIGHGVTFLNGKGAYTLQDKQIIYTVIKLTEVSKIKEIVNKVDPYAFMTINDVSDVFGSGFSKPSPKLYVPPGGAPNMPRTKRTIHPDY
;
A
#
# COMPACT_ATOMS: atom_id res chain seq x y z
N LEU A 1 2.61 24.64 -8.96
CA LEU A 1 1.82 24.25 -10.14
C LEU A 1 2.69 24.06 -11.39
N ILE A 2 3.69 24.92 -11.69
CA ILE A 2 4.60 24.77 -12.85
C ILE A 2 5.35 23.44 -12.78
N ALA A 3 5.94 23.09 -11.62
CA ALA A 3 6.59 21.81 -11.42
C ALA A 3 5.62 20.62 -11.60
N CYS A 4 4.38 20.75 -11.12
CA CYS A 4 3.32 19.76 -11.28
C CYS A 4 3.06 19.48 -12.77
N TYR A 5 2.89 20.51 -13.58
CA TYR A 5 2.67 20.38 -15.02
C TYR A 5 3.86 19.71 -15.73
N ARG A 6 5.08 20.10 -15.40
CA ARG A 6 6.30 19.61 -16.04
C ARG A 6 6.62 18.14 -15.75
N PHE A 7 6.38 17.69 -14.49
CA PHE A 7 6.76 16.34 -14.01
C PHE A 7 5.62 15.33 -13.94
N MET A 8 4.40 15.80 -13.68
CA MET A 8 3.23 14.93 -13.48
C MET A 8 2.21 14.97 -14.64
N GLY A 9 2.26 16.04 -15.47
CA GLY A 9 1.42 16.20 -16.65
C GLY A 9 0.09 16.91 -16.41
N ARG A 10 -0.61 17.23 -17.53
CA ARG A 10 -1.83 18.07 -17.55
C ARG A 10 -2.95 17.58 -16.63
N ARG A 11 -3.26 16.29 -16.66
CA ARG A 11 -4.37 15.71 -15.88
C ARG A 11 -4.15 15.89 -14.38
N TYR A 12 -2.94 15.65 -13.92
CA TYR A 12 -2.59 15.78 -12.49
C TYR A 12 -2.63 17.25 -12.05
N THR A 13 -2.20 18.18 -12.91
CA THR A 13 -2.25 19.62 -12.61
C THR A 13 -3.68 20.14 -12.52
N ILE A 14 -4.59 19.68 -13.40
CA ILE A 14 -6.01 20.06 -13.30
C ILE A 14 -6.62 19.56 -12.00
N LEU A 15 -6.34 18.31 -11.61
CA LEU A 15 -6.80 17.78 -10.34
C LEU A 15 -6.22 18.55 -9.15
N ALA A 16 -4.97 19.03 -9.24
CA ALA A 16 -4.37 19.88 -8.22
C ALA A 16 -5.11 21.20 -8.06
N ILE A 17 -5.43 21.87 -9.16
CA ILE A 17 -6.16 23.14 -9.14
C ILE A 17 -7.56 22.95 -8.52
N ILE A 18 -8.29 21.94 -8.98
CA ILE A 18 -9.61 21.61 -8.44
C ILE A 18 -9.49 21.27 -6.94
N GLY A 19 -8.52 20.45 -6.56
CA GLY A 19 -8.27 20.06 -5.17
C GLY A 19 -7.96 21.27 -4.28
N THR A 20 -7.14 22.23 -4.74
CA THR A 20 -6.84 23.46 -4.00
C THR A 20 -8.09 24.29 -3.78
N ILE A 21 -8.89 24.51 -4.83
CA ILE A 21 -10.12 25.32 -4.73
C ILE A 21 -11.13 24.65 -3.78
N MET A 22 -11.36 23.34 -3.93
CA MET A 22 -12.26 22.60 -3.06
C MET A 22 -11.77 22.57 -1.61
N TYR A 23 -10.48 22.39 -1.40
CA TYR A 23 -9.87 22.39 -0.06
C TYR A 23 -10.09 23.73 0.64
N SER A 24 -9.80 24.86 -0.03
CA SER A 24 -10.05 26.20 0.52
C SER A 24 -11.53 26.45 0.81
N ALA A 25 -12.40 26.12 -0.13
CA ALA A 25 -13.86 26.30 0.05
C ALA A 25 -14.42 25.45 1.21
N LEU A 26 -13.93 24.23 1.40
CA LEU A 26 -14.33 23.38 2.52
C LEU A 26 -13.82 23.90 3.86
N ILE A 27 -12.60 24.43 3.93
CA ILE A 27 -12.09 25.08 5.16
C ILE A 27 -13.00 26.24 5.55
N ASP A 28 -13.32 27.12 4.60
CA ASP A 28 -14.19 28.27 4.87
C ASP A 28 -15.60 27.81 5.28
N ALA A 29 -16.17 26.83 4.59
CA ALA A 29 -17.50 26.30 4.88
C ALA A 29 -17.58 25.57 6.25
N THR A 30 -16.45 25.03 6.73
CA THR A 30 -16.39 24.32 8.02
C THR A 30 -15.84 25.18 9.16
N SER A 31 -15.51 26.45 8.93
CA SER A 31 -14.93 27.36 9.92
C SER A 31 -15.79 27.52 11.18
N PHE A 32 -17.14 27.42 11.05
CA PHE A 32 -18.05 27.49 12.18
C PHE A 32 -17.84 26.36 13.22
N PHE A 33 -17.22 25.24 12.85
CA PHE A 33 -16.84 24.20 13.82
C PHE A 33 -15.74 24.63 14.78
N ALA A 34 -14.95 25.64 14.42
CA ALA A 34 -13.88 26.15 15.29
C ALA A 34 -14.41 26.74 16.60
N ASP A 35 -15.65 27.23 16.59
CA ASP A 35 -16.27 27.86 17.78
C ASP A 35 -16.68 26.82 18.83
N PHE A 36 -16.79 25.53 18.49
CA PHE A 36 -17.26 24.50 19.42
C PHE A 36 -16.25 24.08 20.49
N ASN A 37 -14.99 24.49 20.42
CA ASN A 37 -13.94 24.23 21.44
C ASN A 37 -14.01 22.82 22.07
N LEU A 38 -14.21 21.77 21.26
CA LEU A 38 -14.45 20.42 21.72
C LEU A 38 -13.23 19.80 22.45
N ILE A 39 -12.03 20.29 22.16
CA ILE A 39 -10.78 19.77 22.71
C ILE A 39 -10.00 20.95 23.31
N HIS A 40 -9.87 20.95 24.63
CA HIS A 40 -9.23 22.02 25.39
C HIS A 40 -7.71 21.82 25.53
N ASP A 41 -7.28 20.56 25.54
CA ASP A 41 -5.86 20.23 25.67
C ASP A 41 -5.15 20.34 24.31
N PRO A 42 -4.12 21.21 24.17
CA PRO A 42 -3.44 21.43 22.89
C PRO A 42 -2.75 20.18 22.33
N MET A 43 -2.26 19.28 23.22
CA MET A 43 -1.61 18.04 22.78
C MET A 43 -2.62 17.10 22.15
N THR A 44 -3.77 16.91 22.79
CA THR A 44 -4.88 16.10 22.27
C THR A 44 -5.39 16.68 20.96
N ALA A 45 -5.54 18.00 20.85
CA ALA A 45 -5.96 18.67 19.63
C ALA A 45 -4.95 18.44 18.47
N ALA A 46 -3.65 18.55 18.76
CA ALA A 46 -2.59 18.27 17.78
C ALA A 46 -2.63 16.84 17.24
N ILE A 47 -2.80 15.86 18.12
CA ILE A 47 -2.89 14.44 17.74
C ILE A 47 -4.15 14.18 16.92
N MET A 48 -5.32 14.61 17.38
CA MET A 48 -6.58 14.39 16.67
C MET A 48 -6.62 15.12 15.32
N GLY A 49 -6.13 16.36 15.27
CA GLY A 49 -5.96 17.09 14.02
C GLY A 49 -5.03 16.38 13.04
N GLY A 50 -3.91 15.84 13.54
CA GLY A 50 -2.99 15.02 12.76
C GLY A 50 -3.66 13.76 12.19
N ILE A 51 -4.46 13.05 12.99
CA ILE A 51 -5.19 11.85 12.54
C ILE A 51 -6.18 12.20 11.44
N LEU A 52 -7.05 13.18 11.67
CA LEU A 52 -8.08 13.59 10.69
C LEU A 52 -7.46 14.09 9.39
N ASN A 53 -6.44 14.96 9.49
CA ASN A 53 -5.69 15.44 8.34
C ASN A 53 -5.02 14.28 7.59
N GLY A 54 -4.38 13.36 8.31
CA GLY A 54 -3.73 12.19 7.74
C GLY A 54 -4.69 11.27 6.99
N ILE A 55 -5.91 11.06 7.50
CA ILE A 55 -6.95 10.28 6.80
C ILE A 55 -7.36 11.01 5.51
N GLY A 56 -7.67 12.30 5.59
CA GLY A 56 -8.08 13.11 4.43
C GLY A 56 -7.02 13.13 3.33
N MET A 57 -5.79 13.47 3.69
CA MET A 57 -4.66 13.50 2.76
C MET A 57 -4.35 12.11 2.19
N GLY A 58 -4.43 11.07 3.02
CA GLY A 58 -4.24 9.70 2.58
C GLY A 58 -5.26 9.27 1.52
N ILE A 59 -6.53 9.64 1.67
CA ILE A 59 -7.58 9.39 0.66
C ILE A 59 -7.26 10.15 -0.63
N ILE A 60 -6.95 11.43 -0.54
CA ILE A 60 -6.60 12.27 -1.70
C ILE A 60 -5.43 11.65 -2.48
N TYR A 61 -4.35 11.28 -1.80
CA TYR A 61 -3.16 10.70 -2.43
C TYR A 61 -3.42 9.30 -3.02
N ARG A 62 -4.28 8.51 -2.39
CA ARG A 62 -4.66 7.18 -2.90
C ARG A 62 -5.35 7.26 -4.26
N TYR A 63 -6.11 8.32 -4.50
CA TYR A 63 -6.77 8.59 -5.78
C TYR A 63 -5.96 9.47 -6.73
N ASN A 64 -4.65 9.61 -6.48
CA ASN A 64 -3.73 10.44 -7.26
C ASN A 64 -4.14 11.93 -7.30
N GLY A 65 -4.84 12.39 -6.26
CA GLY A 65 -5.13 13.79 -6.02
C GLY A 65 -3.98 14.48 -5.30
N ASN A 66 -4.06 15.81 -5.20
CA ASN A 66 -3.21 16.63 -4.35
C ASN A 66 -3.90 17.96 -4.05
N THR A 67 -3.42 18.70 -3.07
CA THR A 67 -3.95 20.00 -2.64
C THR A 67 -3.19 21.20 -3.22
N GLY A 68 -2.21 20.94 -4.12
CA GLY A 68 -1.45 21.98 -4.81
C GLY A 68 -0.28 22.59 -4.01
N GLY A 69 -0.03 22.11 -2.79
CA GLY A 69 1.01 22.56 -1.89
C GLY A 69 2.32 21.76 -1.98
N LEU A 70 2.97 21.54 -0.82
CA LEU A 70 4.20 20.72 -0.70
C LEU A 70 3.99 19.26 -1.07
N ASP A 71 2.76 18.80 -1.06
CA ASP A 71 2.33 17.48 -1.48
C ASP A 71 2.64 17.18 -2.95
N VAL A 72 2.72 18.19 -3.82
CA VAL A 72 3.22 18.03 -5.20
C VAL A 72 4.65 17.51 -5.21
N ILE A 73 5.51 18.02 -4.30
CA ILE A 73 6.89 17.54 -4.18
C ILE A 73 6.90 16.09 -3.68
N GLY A 74 6.03 15.76 -2.71
CA GLY A 74 5.83 14.40 -2.23
C GLY A 74 5.42 13.44 -3.36
N ALA A 75 4.50 13.87 -4.23
CA ALA A 75 4.06 13.08 -5.38
C ALA A 75 5.18 12.87 -6.42
N ILE A 76 5.99 13.88 -6.67
CA ILE A 76 7.17 13.78 -7.55
C ILE A 76 8.20 12.80 -6.96
N ALA A 77 8.51 12.94 -5.66
CA ALA A 77 9.42 12.04 -4.96
C ALA A 77 8.95 10.59 -4.97
N LYS A 78 7.65 10.35 -4.77
CA LYS A 78 7.06 9.01 -4.91
C LYS A 78 7.22 8.46 -6.31
N LYS A 79 6.95 9.27 -7.34
CA LYS A 79 7.01 8.83 -8.75
C LYS A 79 8.42 8.44 -9.18
N PHE A 80 9.45 9.21 -8.78
CA PHE A 80 10.82 9.02 -9.26
C PHE A 80 11.69 8.19 -8.33
N TYR A 81 11.43 8.24 -7.01
CA TYR A 81 12.27 7.61 -5.99
C TYR A 81 11.52 6.58 -5.16
N ASN A 82 10.22 6.34 -5.42
CA ASN A 82 9.36 5.44 -4.66
C ASN A 82 9.31 5.73 -3.14
N LEU A 83 9.50 7.01 -2.76
CA LEU A 83 9.42 7.45 -1.37
C LEU A 83 7.96 7.58 -0.91
N GLU A 84 7.72 7.35 0.36
CA GLU A 84 6.39 7.55 0.96
C GLU A 84 6.04 9.05 1.01
N MET A 85 4.90 9.41 0.43
CA MET A 85 4.48 10.82 0.30
C MET A 85 4.39 11.53 1.65
N GLY A 86 3.81 10.87 2.67
CA GLY A 86 3.70 11.44 4.01
C GLY A 86 5.06 11.80 4.61
N ASN A 87 6.05 10.94 4.47
CA ASN A 87 7.39 11.18 5.00
C ASN A 87 8.10 12.34 4.28
N VAL A 88 7.93 12.45 2.96
CA VAL A 88 8.52 13.56 2.19
C VAL A 88 7.88 14.89 2.60
N VAL A 89 6.56 14.94 2.68
CA VAL A 89 5.82 16.14 3.10
C VAL A 89 6.18 16.52 4.54
N MET A 90 6.28 15.54 5.45
CA MET A 90 6.72 15.78 6.82
C MET A 90 8.14 16.37 6.86
N GLY A 91 9.08 15.82 6.10
CA GLY A 91 10.44 16.34 6.01
C GLY A 91 10.47 17.79 5.55
N LEU A 92 9.72 18.14 4.50
CA LEU A 92 9.60 19.52 4.01
C LEU A 92 8.98 20.44 5.06
N ASN A 93 7.91 20.00 5.72
CA ASN A 93 7.28 20.75 6.80
C ASN A 93 8.24 20.98 7.98
N THR A 94 9.10 20.00 8.30
CA THR A 94 10.09 20.14 9.37
C THR A 94 11.06 21.28 9.09
N PHE A 95 11.52 21.44 7.84
CA PHE A 95 12.37 22.60 7.47
C PHE A 95 11.64 23.95 7.66
N VAL A 96 10.37 24.01 7.26
CA VAL A 96 9.54 25.21 7.47
C VAL A 96 9.36 25.48 8.97
N LEU A 97 9.12 24.43 9.77
CA LEU A 97 8.94 24.54 11.22
C LEU A 97 10.22 24.99 11.93
N MET A 98 11.40 24.54 11.49
CA MET A 98 12.67 25.01 12.06
C MET A 98 12.84 26.53 11.88
N GLY A 99 12.47 27.05 10.70
CA GLY A 99 12.45 28.51 10.47
C GLY A 99 11.39 29.20 11.32
N ALA A 100 10.22 28.62 11.46
CA ALA A 100 9.13 29.19 12.27
C ALA A 100 9.42 29.14 13.79
N ALA A 101 10.07 28.07 14.27
CA ALA A 101 10.44 27.94 15.69
C ALA A 101 11.37 29.06 16.18
N TYR A 102 12.19 29.59 15.27
CA TYR A 102 13.03 30.75 15.59
C TYR A 102 12.24 32.07 15.76
N MET A 103 11.08 32.17 15.08
CA MET A 103 10.24 33.39 15.08
C MET A 103 9.07 33.30 16.06
N PHE A 104 8.61 32.07 16.39
CA PHE A 104 7.44 31.81 17.22
C PHE A 104 7.80 31.05 18.49
N ASN A 105 6.78 30.66 19.26
CA ASN A 105 6.95 29.88 20.49
C ASN A 105 7.37 28.45 20.18
N LEU A 106 8.42 27.97 20.88
CA LEU A 106 8.91 26.56 20.77
C LEU A 106 7.83 25.52 21.07
N GLU A 107 6.93 25.79 22.00
CA GLU A 107 5.84 24.90 22.37
C GLU A 107 4.91 24.65 21.18
N LEU A 108 4.52 25.68 20.46
CA LEU A 108 3.69 25.57 19.27
C LEU A 108 4.42 24.81 18.13
N ALA A 109 5.72 25.02 17.99
CA ALA A 109 6.52 24.28 17.02
C ALA A 109 6.55 22.79 17.32
N VAL A 110 6.69 22.39 18.59
CA VAL A 110 6.65 20.99 19.03
C VAL A 110 5.28 20.36 18.76
N LEU A 111 4.19 21.03 19.11
CA LEU A 111 2.83 20.56 18.84
C LEU A 111 2.56 20.38 17.34
N THR A 112 3.03 21.31 16.53
CA THR A 112 2.90 21.22 15.07
C THR A 112 3.74 20.08 14.49
N PHE A 113 4.93 19.84 15.02
CA PHE A 113 5.76 18.70 14.66
C PHE A 113 5.06 17.38 14.98
N ILE A 114 4.49 17.24 16.18
CA ILE A 114 3.74 16.04 16.60
C ILE A 114 2.54 15.81 15.67
N SER A 115 1.74 16.85 15.40
CA SER A 115 0.61 16.79 14.48
C SER A 115 1.05 16.35 13.08
N SER A 116 2.13 16.92 12.56
CA SER A 116 2.69 16.57 11.24
C SER A 116 3.19 15.12 11.19
N TYR A 117 3.85 14.66 12.26
CA TYR A 117 4.31 13.27 12.36
C TYR A 117 3.13 12.27 12.35
N VAL A 118 2.12 12.51 13.19
CA VAL A 118 0.91 11.70 13.25
C VAL A 118 0.20 11.70 11.89
N SER A 119 0.06 12.88 11.27
CA SER A 119 -0.54 13.00 9.94
C SER A 119 0.23 12.20 8.88
N ALA A 120 1.55 12.29 8.84
CA ALA A 120 2.37 11.54 7.89
C ALA A 120 2.22 10.02 8.08
N PHE A 121 2.25 9.55 9.33
CA PHE A 121 2.07 8.15 9.67
C PHE A 121 0.70 7.62 9.20
N VAL A 122 -0.37 8.34 9.53
CA VAL A 122 -1.74 7.97 9.13
C VAL A 122 -1.90 8.04 7.61
N THR A 123 -1.40 9.09 6.97
CA THR A 123 -1.40 9.25 5.50
C THR A 123 -0.78 8.04 4.82
N ASN A 124 0.42 7.63 5.22
CA ASN A 124 1.11 6.48 4.64
C ASN A 124 0.30 5.18 4.82
N LYS A 125 -0.30 4.98 5.99
CA LYS A 125 -1.17 3.82 6.24
C LYS A 125 -2.43 3.82 5.37
N VAL A 126 -3.06 4.97 5.18
CA VAL A 126 -4.26 5.10 4.34
C VAL A 126 -3.94 4.94 2.85
N VAL A 127 -2.81 5.50 2.39
CA VAL A 127 -2.35 5.37 0.99
C VAL A 127 -2.09 3.91 0.64
N VAL A 128 -1.38 3.18 1.49
CA VAL A 128 -1.12 1.75 1.30
C VAL A 128 -2.41 0.94 1.46
N GLY A 129 -3.23 1.29 2.44
CA GLY A 129 -4.53 0.68 2.72
C GLY A 129 -4.44 -0.84 2.91
N LEU A 130 -5.56 -1.52 2.59
CA LEU A 130 -5.69 -2.98 2.69
C LEU A 130 -5.09 -3.74 1.49
N ASN A 131 -4.52 -3.03 0.52
CA ASN A 131 -3.93 -3.65 -0.67
C ASN A 131 -2.49 -4.15 -0.46
N GLN A 132 -2.04 -4.21 0.78
CA GLN A 132 -0.74 -4.82 1.10
C GLN A 132 -0.67 -6.24 0.58
N ARG A 133 0.45 -6.57 -0.04
CA ARG A 133 0.75 -7.92 -0.50
C ARG A 133 1.67 -8.62 0.50
N LYS A 134 1.45 -9.92 0.63
CA LYS A 134 2.28 -10.79 1.47
C LYS A 134 2.81 -11.93 0.61
N ALA A 135 4.11 -12.14 0.64
CA ALA A 135 4.71 -13.35 0.09
C ALA A 135 4.64 -14.45 1.14
N ILE A 136 4.10 -15.57 0.73
CA ILE A 136 3.96 -16.74 1.60
C ILE A 136 4.83 -17.86 1.05
N THR A 137 5.64 -18.41 1.91
CA THR A 137 6.45 -19.59 1.65
C THR A 137 5.96 -20.70 2.56
N ILE A 138 5.59 -21.85 1.99
CA ILE A 138 5.08 -23.01 2.73
C ILE A 138 5.95 -24.21 2.45
N VAL A 139 6.45 -24.84 3.51
CA VAL A 139 7.18 -26.12 3.46
C VAL A 139 6.26 -27.19 4.02
N THR A 140 5.87 -28.16 3.19
CA THR A 140 4.90 -29.20 3.53
C THR A 140 5.31 -30.53 2.91
N VAL A 141 4.81 -31.61 3.48
CA VAL A 141 4.96 -32.96 2.92
C VAL A 141 3.92 -33.27 1.82
N ARG A 142 2.91 -32.37 1.67
CA ARG A 142 1.82 -32.52 0.68
C ARG A 142 1.75 -31.34 -0.29
N PRO A 143 2.83 -30.98 -1.01
CA PRO A 143 2.91 -29.74 -1.77
C PRO A 143 1.86 -29.64 -2.89
N LYS A 144 1.62 -30.72 -3.64
CA LYS A 144 0.64 -30.73 -4.75
C LYS A 144 -0.79 -30.52 -4.25
N GLN A 145 -1.18 -31.19 -3.16
CA GLN A 145 -2.49 -31.05 -2.56
C GLN A 145 -2.69 -29.63 -2.01
N MET A 146 -1.71 -29.12 -1.29
CA MET A 146 -1.73 -27.78 -0.72
C MET A 146 -1.86 -26.71 -1.82
N ALA A 147 -1.07 -26.81 -2.89
CA ALA A 147 -1.14 -25.89 -4.03
C ALA A 147 -2.50 -25.92 -4.71
N GLY A 148 -3.08 -27.11 -4.92
CA GLY A 148 -4.41 -27.27 -5.51
C GLY A 148 -5.50 -26.58 -4.68
N VAL A 149 -5.47 -26.73 -3.36
CA VAL A 149 -6.42 -26.10 -2.45
C VAL A 149 -6.24 -24.57 -2.46
N ILE A 150 -4.99 -24.07 -2.39
CA ILE A 150 -4.71 -22.62 -2.43
C ILE A 150 -5.23 -22.01 -3.75
N MET A 151 -4.90 -22.61 -4.90
CA MET A 151 -5.36 -22.11 -6.20
C MET A 151 -6.89 -22.09 -6.30
N ARG A 152 -7.56 -23.13 -5.78
CA ARG A 152 -9.02 -23.26 -5.83
C ARG A 152 -9.75 -22.25 -4.95
N TYR A 153 -9.27 -22.02 -3.72
CA TYR A 153 -9.97 -21.18 -2.74
C TYR A 153 -9.54 -19.72 -2.73
N ILE A 154 -8.28 -19.45 -3.08
CA ILE A 154 -7.71 -18.10 -3.08
C ILE A 154 -7.69 -17.50 -4.49
N GLY A 155 -7.52 -18.36 -5.53
CA GLY A 155 -7.49 -17.91 -6.93
C GLY A 155 -6.18 -17.23 -7.35
N HIS A 156 -5.11 -17.37 -6.58
CA HIS A 156 -3.78 -16.87 -6.91
C HIS A 156 -2.87 -17.97 -7.45
N GLY A 157 -1.93 -17.59 -8.30
CA GLY A 157 -0.90 -18.49 -8.81
C GLY A 157 0.02 -19.00 -7.70
N VAL A 158 0.43 -20.25 -7.84
CA VAL A 158 1.36 -20.91 -6.92
C VAL A 158 2.59 -21.34 -7.70
N THR A 159 3.77 -21.11 -7.15
CA THR A 159 5.04 -21.55 -7.73
C THR A 159 5.69 -22.58 -6.83
N PHE A 160 6.16 -23.69 -7.38
CA PHE A 160 6.99 -24.64 -6.68
C PHE A 160 8.47 -24.21 -6.79
N LEU A 161 9.12 -24.14 -5.64
CA LEU A 161 10.58 -23.97 -5.55
C LEU A 161 11.16 -25.30 -5.08
N ASN A 162 12.12 -25.82 -5.84
CA ASN A 162 12.80 -27.06 -5.46
C ASN A 162 13.84 -26.73 -4.38
N GLY A 163 13.80 -27.48 -3.31
CA GLY A 163 14.73 -27.36 -2.20
C GLY A 163 15.12 -28.74 -1.67
N LYS A 164 16.14 -28.78 -0.84
CA LYS A 164 16.61 -30.00 -0.18
C LYS A 164 16.61 -29.79 1.33
N GLY A 165 16.05 -30.73 2.07
CA GLY A 165 16.10 -30.69 3.54
C GLY A 165 17.54 -30.92 4.01
N ALA A 166 18.11 -29.96 4.76
CA ALA A 166 19.48 -30.07 5.22
C ALA A 166 19.72 -31.26 6.14
N TYR A 167 18.74 -31.58 6.99
CA TYR A 167 18.84 -32.71 7.92
C TYR A 167 18.50 -34.04 7.26
N THR A 168 17.40 -34.09 6.47
CA THR A 168 16.91 -35.34 5.87
C THR A 168 17.56 -35.66 4.53
N LEU A 169 18.26 -34.72 3.92
CA LEU A 169 18.83 -34.77 2.57
C LEU A 169 17.81 -35.14 1.47
N GLN A 170 16.52 -35.06 1.79
CA GLN A 170 15.44 -35.34 0.86
C GLN A 170 15.06 -34.10 0.05
N ASP A 171 14.70 -34.31 -1.21
CA ASP A 171 14.17 -33.27 -2.07
C ASP A 171 12.77 -32.87 -1.59
N LYS A 172 12.52 -31.56 -1.52
CA LYS A 172 11.26 -30.96 -1.10
C LYS A 172 10.81 -29.92 -2.10
N GLN A 173 9.50 -29.88 -2.34
CA GLN A 173 8.86 -28.80 -3.08
C GLN A 173 8.31 -27.78 -2.09
N ILE A 174 8.84 -26.55 -2.16
CA ILE A 174 8.41 -25.43 -1.36
C ILE A 174 7.40 -24.65 -2.17
N ILE A 175 6.28 -24.30 -1.57
CA ILE A 175 5.24 -23.48 -2.19
C ILE A 175 5.54 -22.01 -1.97
N TYR A 176 5.55 -21.24 -3.05
CA TYR A 176 5.65 -19.80 -3.02
C TYR A 176 4.42 -19.17 -3.66
N THR A 177 3.75 -18.25 -2.97
CA THR A 177 2.61 -17.51 -3.50
C THR A 177 2.56 -16.12 -2.92
N VAL A 178 2.01 -15.18 -3.68
CA VAL A 178 1.79 -13.79 -3.23
C VAL A 178 0.30 -13.53 -3.17
N ILE A 179 -0.17 -13.08 -2.02
CA ILE A 179 -1.59 -12.87 -1.73
C ILE A 179 -1.85 -11.49 -1.14
N LYS A 180 -3.12 -11.12 -0.98
CA LYS A 180 -3.52 -9.94 -0.25
C LYS A 180 -3.42 -10.18 1.26
N LEU A 181 -3.16 -9.11 2.02
CA LEU A 181 -3.18 -9.16 3.49
C LEU A 181 -4.50 -9.77 4.03
N THR A 182 -5.62 -9.42 3.40
CA THR A 182 -6.96 -9.91 3.79
C THR A 182 -7.17 -11.41 3.60
N GLU A 183 -6.31 -12.06 2.83
CA GLU A 183 -6.40 -13.49 2.51
C GLU A 183 -5.50 -14.36 3.40
N VAL A 184 -4.64 -13.73 4.21
CA VAL A 184 -3.67 -14.43 5.09
C VAL A 184 -4.36 -15.39 6.05
N SER A 185 -5.47 -14.96 6.67
CA SER A 185 -6.22 -15.81 7.61
C SER A 185 -6.77 -17.07 6.94
N LYS A 186 -7.24 -16.96 5.71
CA LYS A 186 -7.73 -18.11 4.92
C LYS A 186 -6.60 -19.08 4.59
N ILE A 187 -5.43 -18.59 4.22
CA ILE A 187 -4.27 -19.48 3.97
C ILE A 187 -3.83 -20.20 5.24
N LYS A 188 -3.80 -19.52 6.39
CA LYS A 188 -3.49 -20.17 7.67
C LYS A 188 -4.44 -21.34 7.95
N GLU A 189 -5.73 -21.13 7.71
CA GLU A 189 -6.75 -22.18 7.88
C GLU A 189 -6.53 -23.34 6.90
N ILE A 190 -6.26 -23.05 5.62
CA ILE A 190 -5.99 -24.07 4.60
C ILE A 190 -4.76 -24.90 4.97
N VAL A 191 -3.66 -24.22 5.35
CA VAL A 191 -2.41 -24.90 5.73
C VAL A 191 -2.65 -25.84 6.91
N ASN A 192 -3.33 -25.37 7.95
CA ASN A 192 -3.62 -26.19 9.13
C ASN A 192 -4.55 -27.39 8.82
N LYS A 193 -5.49 -27.25 7.88
CA LYS A 193 -6.39 -28.33 7.49
C LYS A 193 -5.72 -29.38 6.60
N VAL A 194 -4.82 -28.96 5.70
CA VAL A 194 -4.17 -29.88 4.75
C VAL A 194 -2.98 -30.59 5.38
N ASP A 195 -2.17 -29.85 6.11
CA ASP A 195 -0.98 -30.37 6.78
C ASP A 195 -0.70 -29.54 8.06
N PRO A 196 -1.14 -30.04 9.22
CA PRO A 196 -0.92 -29.36 10.52
C PRO A 196 0.57 -29.20 10.89
N TYR A 197 1.47 -29.99 10.29
CA TYR A 197 2.90 -29.93 10.53
C TYR A 197 3.65 -29.08 9.50
N ALA A 198 2.93 -28.46 8.58
CA ALA A 198 3.55 -27.57 7.59
C ALA A 198 4.13 -26.32 8.26
N PHE A 199 5.31 -25.93 7.78
CA PHE A 199 5.96 -24.69 8.18
C PHE A 199 5.66 -23.59 7.16
N MET A 200 5.20 -22.43 7.65
CA MET A 200 4.82 -21.30 6.80
C MET A 200 5.47 -20.01 7.28
N THR A 201 6.10 -19.27 6.36
CA THR A 201 6.57 -17.90 6.59
C THR A 201 5.74 -16.90 5.81
N ILE A 202 5.53 -15.73 6.40
CA ILE A 202 4.79 -14.62 5.82
C ILE A 202 5.69 -13.39 5.83
N ASN A 203 6.05 -12.91 4.65
CA ASN A 203 6.92 -11.75 4.49
C ASN A 203 6.16 -10.59 3.87
N ASP A 204 6.51 -9.37 4.28
CA ASP A 204 6.02 -8.16 3.63
C ASP A 204 6.63 -8.02 2.24
N VAL A 205 5.80 -7.64 1.27
CA VAL A 205 6.25 -7.33 -0.08
C VAL A 205 5.98 -5.85 -0.32
N SER A 206 7.04 -5.11 -0.59
CA SER A 206 6.94 -3.67 -0.82
C SER A 206 6.14 -3.34 -2.07
N ASP A 207 6.30 -4.12 -3.14
CA ASP A 207 5.53 -3.95 -4.38
C ASP A 207 5.51 -5.26 -5.19
N VAL A 208 4.45 -5.46 -5.97
CA VAL A 208 4.29 -6.60 -6.88
C VAL A 208 3.90 -6.09 -8.24
N PHE A 209 4.78 -6.28 -9.21
CA PHE A 209 4.57 -5.86 -10.57
C PHE A 209 4.32 -7.07 -11.48
N GLY A 210 3.29 -7.04 -12.30
CA GLY A 210 3.08 -8.09 -13.28
C GLY A 210 1.63 -8.48 -13.50
N SER A 211 1.45 -9.52 -14.34
CA SER A 211 0.14 -10.06 -14.71
C SER A 211 -0.59 -10.64 -13.49
N GLY A 212 -1.83 -10.25 -13.32
CA GLY A 212 -2.67 -10.67 -12.18
C GLY A 212 -2.58 -9.79 -10.94
N PHE A 213 -1.62 -8.82 -10.87
CA PHE A 213 -1.44 -7.94 -9.73
C PHE A 213 -1.62 -6.45 -10.04
N SER A 214 -0.92 -5.92 -11.04
CA SER A 214 -0.90 -4.49 -11.38
C SER A 214 -1.37 -4.17 -12.81
N LYS A 215 -1.49 -5.18 -13.67
CA LYS A 215 -2.04 -5.03 -15.02
C LYS A 215 -3.21 -5.99 -15.20
N PRO A 216 -4.29 -5.60 -15.93
CA PRO A 216 -5.24 -6.58 -16.42
C PRO A 216 -4.43 -7.62 -17.21
N SER A 217 -4.71 -8.91 -16.99
CA SER A 217 -4.00 -10.00 -17.66
C SER A 217 -3.85 -9.68 -19.14
N PRO A 218 -2.65 -9.52 -19.68
CA PRO A 218 -2.50 -9.42 -21.13
C PRO A 218 -3.08 -10.70 -21.70
N LYS A 219 -3.88 -10.58 -22.75
CA LYS A 219 -4.20 -11.72 -23.60
C LYS A 219 -2.89 -12.47 -23.83
N LEU A 220 -2.82 -13.70 -23.36
CA LEU A 220 -1.65 -14.58 -23.31
C LEU A 220 -0.46 -14.08 -24.17
N TYR A 221 0.63 -13.68 -23.53
CA TYR A 221 1.91 -13.57 -24.24
C TYR A 221 2.30 -15.03 -24.61
N VAL A 222 2.13 -15.34 -25.87
CA VAL A 222 2.71 -16.56 -26.47
C VAL A 222 4.12 -16.12 -26.91
N PRO A 223 5.19 -16.65 -26.30
CA PRO A 223 6.54 -16.36 -26.76
C PRO A 223 6.71 -16.78 -28.21
N PRO A 224 7.48 -16.06 -29.02
CA PRO A 224 7.80 -16.47 -30.39
C PRO A 224 8.54 -17.81 -30.32
N GLY A 225 7.89 -18.89 -30.76
CA GLY A 225 8.40 -20.27 -30.68
C GLY A 225 7.39 -21.31 -30.24
N GLY A 226 6.14 -20.89 -30.05
CA GLY A 226 4.97 -21.79 -29.97
C GLY A 226 5.01 -22.82 -28.86
N ALA A 227 4.43 -22.48 -27.70
CA ALA A 227 3.85 -23.52 -26.87
C ALA A 227 2.53 -23.99 -27.50
N PRO A 228 2.27 -25.30 -27.59
CA PRO A 228 1.05 -25.81 -28.20
C PRO A 228 -0.19 -25.39 -27.40
N ASN A 229 -1.22 -25.02 -28.16
CA ASN A 229 -2.59 -24.77 -27.76
C ASN A 229 -2.97 -25.29 -26.37
N MET A 230 -2.91 -24.44 -25.37
CA MET A 230 -3.69 -24.67 -24.16
C MET A 230 -5.09 -24.12 -24.42
N PRO A 231 -6.13 -24.93 -24.28
CA PRO A 231 -7.50 -24.49 -24.47
C PRO A 231 -7.83 -23.39 -23.46
N ARG A 232 -8.56 -22.37 -23.92
CA ARG A 232 -9.16 -21.34 -23.08
C ARG A 232 -10.14 -22.02 -22.11
N THR A 233 -9.67 -22.45 -20.97
CA THR A 233 -10.54 -22.92 -19.90
C THR A 233 -11.00 -21.73 -19.08
N LYS A 234 -12.27 -21.36 -19.27
CA LYS A 234 -13.09 -20.87 -18.18
C LYS A 234 -12.81 -21.80 -16.99
N ARG A 235 -12.16 -21.27 -15.93
CA ARG A 235 -12.07 -21.81 -14.56
C ARG A 235 -12.61 -23.25 -14.35
N THR A 236 -12.11 -24.23 -15.05
CA THR A 236 -12.32 -25.63 -14.74
C THR A 236 -10.96 -26.20 -14.36
N ILE A 237 -10.78 -26.34 -13.07
CA ILE A 237 -9.67 -27.08 -12.49
C ILE A 237 -9.93 -28.54 -12.81
N HIS A 238 -8.98 -29.21 -13.48
CA HIS A 238 -9.02 -30.62 -13.72
C HIS A 238 -9.13 -31.39 -12.38
N PRO A 239 -9.99 -32.42 -12.26
CA PRO A 239 -10.24 -33.13 -11.02
C PRO A 239 -9.13 -34.10 -10.59
N ASP A 240 -8.00 -34.17 -11.29
CA ASP A 240 -6.95 -35.20 -11.08
C ASP A 240 -5.71 -34.67 -10.32
N TYR A 241 -5.89 -33.73 -9.40
CA TYR A 241 -4.84 -33.35 -8.46
C TYR A 241 -5.35 -33.34 -7.02
#